data_c25e0ee5cd6a1ee2f45c197bdfa5e865
#
_entry.id   c25e0ee5cd6a1ee2f45c197bdfa5e865
#
_cell.length_a   1.000
_cell.length_b   1.000
_cell.length_c   1.000
_cell.angle_alpha   90.00
_cell.angle_beta   90.00
_cell.angle_gamma   90.00
#
_symmetry.space_group_name_H-M   'P 1'
#
loop_
_entity.id
_entity.type
_entity.pdbx_description
1 polymer ?
#
loop_
_entity_poly.entity_id
_entity_poly.type
_entity_poly.pdbx_seq_one_letter_code
_entity_poly.pdbx_strand_id
1 'polypeptide(L)'
;IMKEIDTDVLIIGAGLVGLVVAHSLSSLNYKVTVIDKSPFIKTKKSFNDTRTVAVSEGSKQFLESLSLWTYLDKHAEPIKAIKVYDRISTNKILFSNNIKNKKLGYVIENKKFSEILNTKLLDFDNTKIFNNTILQKIEVNKQYSKSYMQNKEINSRLVIAADGKNSVTRKL
;
A
#
# COMPACT_ATOMS: atom_id res chain seq x y z
N ILE A 1 8.42 -7.86 -29.78
CA ILE A 1 8.95 -8.81 -28.81
C ILE A 1 8.46 -8.38 -27.43
N MET A 2 7.68 -9.21 -26.74
CA MET A 2 7.29 -8.97 -25.34
C MET A 2 8.52 -9.03 -24.44
N LYS A 3 8.61 -8.11 -23.49
CA LYS A 3 9.69 -8.12 -22.49
C LYS A 3 9.27 -9.08 -21.37
N GLU A 4 10.00 -10.16 -21.21
CA GLU A 4 9.83 -11.10 -20.11
C GLU A 4 10.58 -10.63 -18.87
N ILE A 5 9.95 -10.75 -17.71
CA ILE A 5 10.48 -10.30 -16.42
C ILE A 5 10.24 -11.39 -15.40
N ASP A 6 11.31 -11.81 -14.73
CA ASP A 6 11.24 -12.77 -13.60
C ASP A 6 11.32 -12.03 -12.27
N THR A 7 10.42 -12.38 -11.36
CA THR A 7 10.34 -11.82 -10.01
C THR A 7 9.89 -12.88 -9.00
N ASP A 8 10.23 -12.73 -7.74
CA ASP A 8 9.68 -13.64 -6.70
C ASP A 8 8.21 -13.29 -6.44
N VAL A 9 7.91 -11.99 -6.32
CA VAL A 9 6.56 -11.52 -6.01
C VAL A 9 6.14 -10.41 -6.97
N LEU A 10 4.98 -10.59 -7.59
CA LEU A 10 4.28 -9.55 -8.33
C LEU A 10 3.18 -8.95 -7.44
N ILE A 11 3.21 -7.63 -7.24
CA ILE A 11 2.18 -6.89 -6.52
C ILE A 11 1.38 -6.05 -7.52
N ILE A 12 0.07 -6.25 -7.52
CA ILE A 12 -0.85 -5.53 -8.40
C ILE A 12 -1.56 -4.46 -7.58
N GLY A 13 -1.22 -3.21 -7.85
CA GLY A 13 -1.70 -2.03 -7.14
C GLY A 13 -0.64 -1.38 -6.25
N ALA A 14 -0.36 -0.11 -6.51
CA ALA A 14 0.56 0.75 -5.74
C ALA A 14 -0.20 1.69 -4.78
N GLY A 15 -1.31 1.22 -4.21
CA GLY A 15 -1.96 1.86 -3.07
C GLY A 15 -1.14 1.69 -1.78
N LEU A 16 -1.58 2.29 -0.66
CA LEU A 16 -0.86 2.21 0.61
C LEU A 16 -0.53 0.76 1.02
N VAL A 17 -1.50 -0.15 0.87
CA VAL A 17 -1.31 -1.57 1.22
C VAL A 17 -0.25 -2.21 0.32
N GLY A 18 -0.36 -2.07 -1.00
CA GLY A 18 0.59 -2.64 -1.95
C GLY A 18 2.01 -2.12 -1.74
N LEU A 19 2.16 -0.82 -1.47
CA LEU A 19 3.45 -0.19 -1.18
C LEU A 19 4.08 -0.71 0.12
N VAL A 20 3.29 -0.86 1.20
CA VAL A 20 3.79 -1.39 2.48
C VAL A 20 4.20 -2.85 2.34
N VAL A 21 3.42 -3.66 1.60
CA VAL A 21 3.78 -5.05 1.30
C VAL A 21 5.06 -5.12 0.46
N ALA A 22 5.19 -4.24 -0.55
CA ALA A 22 6.41 -4.16 -1.34
C ALA A 22 7.63 -3.85 -0.48
N HIS A 23 7.54 -2.85 0.42
CA HIS A 23 8.60 -2.56 1.39
C HIS A 23 8.98 -3.76 2.24
N SER A 24 7.98 -4.44 2.83
CA SER A 24 8.21 -5.59 3.69
C SER A 24 8.96 -6.71 2.96
N LEU A 25 8.56 -7.03 1.73
CA LEU A 25 9.19 -8.09 0.96
C LEU A 25 10.56 -7.69 0.41
N SER A 26 10.71 -6.45 -0.02
CA SER A 26 12.00 -5.93 -0.52
C SER A 26 13.07 -5.88 0.57
N SER A 27 12.68 -5.53 1.81
CA SER A 27 13.58 -5.54 2.97
C SER A 27 14.04 -6.94 3.37
N LEU A 28 13.31 -7.98 2.96
CA LEU A 28 13.65 -9.39 3.11
C LEU A 28 14.42 -9.96 1.89
N ASN A 29 14.90 -9.09 1.00
CA ASN A 29 15.67 -9.44 -0.19
C ASN A 29 14.92 -10.24 -1.27
N TYR A 30 13.58 -10.28 -1.23
CA TYR A 30 12.81 -10.82 -2.36
C TYR A 30 12.88 -9.87 -3.56
N LYS A 31 12.93 -10.43 -4.76
CA LYS A 31 12.73 -9.66 -6.00
C LYS A 31 11.26 -9.30 -6.13
N VAL A 32 10.94 -8.02 -6.00
CA VAL A 32 9.56 -7.52 -6.03
C VAL A 32 9.31 -6.72 -7.29
N THR A 33 8.19 -6.99 -7.95
CA THR A 33 7.71 -6.16 -9.04
C THR A 33 6.34 -5.60 -8.66
N VAL A 34 6.19 -4.29 -8.72
CA VAL A 34 4.92 -3.59 -8.48
C VAL A 34 4.40 -3.04 -9.79
N ILE A 35 3.13 -3.28 -10.10
CA ILE A 35 2.44 -2.66 -11.24
C ILE A 35 1.25 -1.84 -10.75
N ASP A 36 0.99 -0.71 -11.38
CA ASP A 36 -0.21 0.10 -11.15
C ASP A 36 -0.69 0.73 -12.45
N LYS A 37 -2.02 0.82 -12.60
CA LYS A 37 -2.67 1.51 -13.72
C LYS A 37 -2.47 3.03 -13.71
N SER A 38 -2.15 3.60 -12.58
CA SER A 38 -1.95 5.04 -12.36
C SER A 38 -0.46 5.39 -12.34
N PRO A 39 -0.08 6.66 -12.54
CA PRO A 39 1.27 7.12 -12.30
C PRO A 39 1.68 6.90 -10.84
N PHE A 40 2.85 6.35 -10.62
CA PHE A 40 3.37 6.03 -9.30
C PHE A 40 3.65 7.28 -8.44
N ILE A 41 4.26 8.28 -9.06
CA ILE A 41 4.45 9.60 -8.45
C ILE A 41 3.45 10.53 -9.12
N LYS A 42 2.41 10.92 -8.38
CA LYS A 42 1.51 11.97 -8.84
C LYS A 42 2.31 13.27 -8.90
N THR A 43 2.60 13.74 -10.11
CA THR A 43 3.23 15.04 -10.30
C THR A 43 2.43 16.11 -9.59
N LYS A 44 3.09 17.19 -9.14
CA LYS A 44 2.52 18.32 -8.36
C LYS A 44 1.18 18.89 -8.86
N LYS A 45 0.77 18.55 -10.09
CA LYS A 45 -0.46 19.04 -10.74
C LYS A 45 -1.69 18.15 -10.59
N SER A 46 -1.59 16.94 -10.04
CA SER A 46 -2.74 16.04 -9.96
C SER A 46 -3.27 15.89 -8.54
N PHE A 47 -4.43 16.50 -8.33
CA PHE A 47 -5.38 16.30 -7.25
C PHE A 47 -5.04 16.83 -5.86
N ASN A 48 -5.91 17.72 -5.39
CA ASN A 48 -6.18 17.94 -3.98
C ASN A 48 -6.78 16.67 -3.37
N ASP A 49 -5.97 15.62 -3.16
CA ASP A 49 -6.38 14.49 -2.35
C ASP A 49 -6.33 14.91 -0.88
N THR A 50 -7.47 15.33 -0.37
CA THR A 50 -7.66 15.73 1.03
C THR A 50 -8.01 14.56 1.94
N ARG A 51 -8.03 13.34 1.42
CA ARG A 51 -8.32 12.15 2.21
C ARG A 51 -7.21 11.89 3.21
N THR A 52 -7.63 11.40 4.36
CA THR A 52 -6.74 10.92 5.41
C THR A 52 -6.95 9.44 5.64
N VAL A 53 -5.97 8.79 6.24
CA VAL A 53 -6.04 7.42 6.69
C VAL A 53 -5.80 7.35 8.19
N ALA A 54 -6.61 6.57 8.88
CA ALA A 54 -6.39 6.25 10.29
C ALA A 54 -5.45 5.04 10.38
N VAL A 55 -4.34 5.22 11.08
CA VAL A 55 -3.34 4.19 11.35
C VAL A 55 -3.50 3.75 12.80
N SER A 56 -3.86 2.48 13.02
CA SER A 56 -3.97 1.92 14.37
C SER A 56 -2.59 1.80 15.02
N GLU A 57 -2.55 1.65 16.34
CA GLU A 57 -1.29 1.42 17.05
C GLU A 57 -0.55 0.17 16.55
N GLY A 58 -1.28 -0.92 16.27
CA GLY A 58 -0.68 -2.14 15.68
C GLY A 58 -0.09 -1.91 14.29
N SER A 59 -0.78 -1.13 13.44
CA SER A 59 -0.25 -0.75 12.12
C SER A 59 0.98 0.15 12.25
N LYS A 60 0.99 1.06 13.24
CA LYS A 60 2.17 1.89 13.55
C LYS A 60 3.37 1.02 13.92
N GLN A 61 3.20 0.08 14.85
CA GLN A 61 4.26 -0.85 15.25
C GLN A 61 4.82 -1.63 14.07
N PHE A 62 3.96 -2.07 13.16
CA PHE A 62 4.41 -2.72 11.92
C PHE A 62 5.23 -1.77 11.04
N LEU A 63 4.80 -0.54 10.86
CA LEU A 63 5.55 0.47 10.10
C LEU A 63 6.88 0.84 10.81
N GLU A 64 6.93 0.81 12.14
CA GLU A 64 8.17 0.95 12.91
C GLU A 64 9.15 -0.20 12.64
N SER A 65 8.66 -1.43 12.60
CA SER A 65 9.51 -2.60 12.27
C SER A 65 10.10 -2.53 10.86
N LEU A 66 9.45 -1.82 9.94
CA LEU A 66 9.96 -1.53 8.60
C LEU A 66 10.79 -0.25 8.52
N SER A 67 11.07 0.42 9.64
CA SER A 67 11.75 1.73 9.70
C SER A 67 11.06 2.85 8.92
N LEU A 68 9.78 2.69 8.61
CA LEU A 68 8.98 3.66 7.85
C LEU A 68 8.37 4.74 8.74
N TRP A 69 8.06 4.41 10.01
CA TRP A 69 7.37 5.33 10.91
C TRP A 69 8.17 6.61 11.19
N THR A 70 9.49 6.54 11.27
CA THR A 70 10.37 7.70 11.46
C THR A 70 10.17 8.81 10.42
N TYR A 71 9.75 8.45 9.21
CA TYR A 71 9.44 9.39 8.14
C TYR A 71 7.99 9.88 8.19
N LEU A 72 7.09 9.10 8.78
CA LEU A 72 5.66 9.36 8.87
C LEU A 72 5.28 10.17 10.11
N ASP A 73 5.99 9.99 11.22
CA ASP A 73 5.65 10.52 12.55
C ASP A 73 5.37 12.03 12.56
N LYS A 74 6.20 12.82 11.89
CA LYS A 74 6.03 14.28 11.77
C LYS A 74 4.79 14.72 10.98
N HIS A 75 4.11 13.78 10.31
CA HIS A 75 2.89 14.00 9.54
C HIS A 75 1.70 13.28 10.16
N ALA A 76 1.87 12.68 11.34
CA ALA A 76 0.88 11.86 12.02
C ALA A 76 0.26 12.61 13.18
N GLU A 77 -1.05 12.91 13.09
CA GLU A 77 -1.81 13.52 14.18
C GLU A 77 -2.40 12.43 15.08
N PRO A 78 -2.13 12.43 16.40
CA PRO A 78 -2.59 11.37 17.29
C PRO A 78 -4.10 11.43 17.54
N ILE A 79 -4.75 10.26 17.50
CA ILE A 79 -6.16 10.08 17.87
C ILE A 79 -6.25 9.89 19.40
N LYS A 80 -6.79 10.88 20.08
CA LYS A 80 -6.95 10.87 21.54
C LYS A 80 -8.25 10.20 22.00
N ALA A 81 -9.32 10.35 21.21
CA ALA A 81 -10.63 9.78 21.47
C ALA A 81 -11.41 9.54 20.18
N ILE A 82 -12.28 8.53 20.20
CA ILE A 82 -13.22 8.25 19.09
C ILE A 82 -14.63 8.29 19.70
N LYS A 83 -15.50 9.14 19.14
CA LYS A 83 -16.91 9.22 19.51
C LYS A 83 -17.75 8.63 18.39
N VAL A 84 -18.54 7.63 18.72
CA VAL A 84 -19.49 7.02 17.77
C VAL A 84 -20.90 7.43 18.17
N TYR A 85 -21.65 7.95 17.20
CA TYR A 85 -23.02 8.37 17.37
C TYR A 85 -23.94 7.49 16.51
N ASP A 86 -25.01 7.03 17.12
CA ASP A 86 -26.12 6.43 16.39
C ASP A 86 -27.05 7.56 15.87
N ARG A 87 -27.56 7.39 14.66
CA ARG A 87 -28.49 8.35 14.04
C ARG A 87 -29.87 8.40 14.72
N ILE A 88 -30.26 7.34 15.37
CA ILE A 88 -31.63 7.11 15.88
C ILE A 88 -31.71 7.35 17.39
N SER A 89 -30.65 7.09 18.13
CA SER A 89 -30.61 7.22 19.57
C SER A 89 -29.72 8.39 20.03
N THR A 90 -30.03 8.93 21.20
CA THR A 90 -29.18 9.93 21.88
C THR A 90 -27.92 9.31 22.47
N ASN A 91 -27.78 7.99 22.39
CA ASN A 91 -26.66 7.26 22.95
C ASN A 91 -25.40 7.48 22.14
N LYS A 92 -24.28 7.64 22.82
CA LYS A 92 -22.94 7.78 22.22
C LYS A 92 -21.99 6.77 22.88
N ILE A 93 -21.14 6.18 22.08
CA ILE A 93 -20.03 5.37 22.56
C ILE A 93 -18.76 6.21 22.49
N LEU A 94 -18.04 6.31 23.60
CA LEU A 94 -16.77 6.99 23.68
C LEU A 94 -15.67 5.96 23.89
N PHE A 95 -14.77 5.87 22.90
CA PHE A 95 -13.50 5.16 23.07
C PHE A 95 -12.44 6.19 23.45
N SER A 96 -11.88 6.05 24.62
CA SER A 96 -10.73 6.86 25.08
C SER A 96 -9.75 5.96 25.81
N ASN A 97 -8.49 6.31 25.78
CA ASN A 97 -7.48 5.55 26.51
C ASN A 97 -7.30 6.14 27.90
N ASN A 98 -7.65 5.38 28.93
CA ASN A 98 -7.48 5.79 30.33
C ASN A 98 -6.01 5.76 30.77
N ILE A 99 -5.12 5.20 29.96
CA ILE A 99 -3.68 5.14 30.26
C ILE A 99 -3.04 6.43 29.76
N LYS A 100 -2.44 7.19 30.68
CA LYS A 100 -1.75 8.44 30.40
C LYS A 100 -0.73 8.23 29.24
N ASN A 101 -0.83 9.06 28.20
CA ASN A 101 0.01 9.03 26.99
C ASN A 101 -0.22 7.89 25.96
N LYS A 102 -1.16 7.00 26.14
CA LYS A 102 -1.46 5.98 25.14
C LYS A 102 -2.44 6.53 24.09
N LYS A 103 -2.10 6.43 22.81
CA LYS A 103 -2.92 6.87 21.70
C LYS A 103 -3.80 5.72 21.20
N LEU A 104 -4.92 6.04 20.57
CA LEU A 104 -5.77 5.04 19.89
C LEU A 104 -5.27 4.74 18.47
N GLY A 105 -4.42 5.59 17.96
CA GLY A 105 -3.85 5.55 16.62
C GLY A 105 -3.50 6.95 16.15
N TYR A 106 -3.35 7.10 14.84
CA TYR A 106 -2.92 8.35 14.22
C TYR A 106 -3.69 8.58 12.92
N VAL A 107 -3.83 9.84 12.54
CA VAL A 107 -4.38 10.25 11.23
C VAL A 107 -3.25 10.84 10.41
N ILE A 108 -3.11 10.39 9.17
CA ILE A 108 -2.10 10.87 8.23
C ILE A 108 -2.78 11.21 6.90
N GLU A 109 -2.36 12.29 6.24
CA GLU A 109 -2.79 12.59 4.88
C GLU A 109 -2.37 11.47 3.91
N ASN A 110 -3.33 10.94 3.19
CA ASN A 110 -3.13 9.83 2.26
C ASN A 110 -2.05 10.12 1.22
N LYS A 111 -2.06 11.35 0.70
CA LYS A 111 -1.07 11.84 -0.26
C LYS A 111 0.35 11.77 0.32
N LYS A 112 0.52 12.30 1.55
CA LYS A 112 1.83 12.35 2.20
C LYS A 112 2.37 10.98 2.53
N PHE A 113 1.49 10.10 3.02
CA PHE A 113 1.83 8.72 3.29
C PHE A 113 2.31 8.01 2.00
N SER A 114 1.54 8.12 0.91
CA SER A 114 1.91 7.56 -0.40
C SER A 114 3.25 8.10 -0.92
N GLU A 115 3.49 9.41 -0.82
CA GLU A 115 4.75 10.04 -1.25
C GLU A 115 5.96 9.44 -0.53
N ILE A 116 5.86 9.29 0.80
CA ILE A 116 6.93 8.72 1.61
C ILE A 116 7.19 7.26 1.24
N LEU A 117 6.14 6.44 1.14
CA LEU A 117 6.27 5.04 0.76
C LEU A 117 6.91 4.88 -0.62
N ASN A 118 6.46 5.66 -1.60
CA ASN A 118 7.00 5.63 -2.96
C ASN A 118 8.48 5.99 -2.98
N THR A 119 8.86 7.08 -2.29
CA THR A 119 10.25 7.53 -2.24
C THR A 119 11.15 6.48 -1.60
N LYS A 120 10.70 5.90 -0.49
CA LYS A 120 11.48 4.89 0.24
C LYS A 120 11.57 3.55 -0.49
N LEU A 121 10.57 3.20 -1.28
CA LEU A 121 10.62 1.98 -2.08
C LEU A 121 11.69 2.04 -3.19
N LEU A 122 12.04 3.24 -3.66
CA LEU A 122 13.11 3.43 -4.64
C LEU A 122 14.51 3.18 -4.07
N ASP A 123 14.66 3.11 -2.75
CA ASP A 123 15.94 2.81 -2.09
C ASP A 123 16.31 1.29 -2.23
N PHE A 124 15.43 0.45 -2.76
CA PHE A 124 15.64 -0.98 -2.93
C PHE A 124 16.01 -1.37 -4.37
N ASP A 125 17.21 -1.89 -4.59
CA ASP A 125 17.68 -2.35 -5.91
C ASP A 125 16.96 -3.61 -6.41
N ASN A 126 16.37 -4.39 -5.50
CA ASN A 126 15.60 -5.62 -5.80
C ASN A 126 14.13 -5.35 -6.13
N THR A 127 13.73 -4.09 -6.29
CA THR A 127 12.36 -3.68 -6.58
C THR A 127 12.24 -3.04 -7.95
N LYS A 128 11.27 -3.49 -8.74
CA LYS A 128 10.89 -2.89 -10.01
C LYS A 128 9.46 -2.35 -9.94
N ILE A 129 9.25 -1.18 -10.52
CA ILE A 129 7.96 -0.49 -10.49
C ILE A 129 7.56 -0.13 -11.91
N PHE A 130 6.35 -0.52 -12.30
CA PHE A 130 5.78 -0.20 -13.61
C PHE A 130 4.47 0.56 -13.45
N ASN A 131 4.53 1.82 -13.80
CA ASN A 131 3.37 2.72 -13.85
C ASN A 131 2.57 2.52 -15.13
N ASN A 132 1.35 3.06 -15.15
CA ASN A 132 0.46 3.02 -16.32
C ASN A 132 0.38 1.61 -16.92
N THR A 133 0.42 0.59 -16.05
CA THR A 133 0.48 -0.81 -16.43
C THR A 133 -0.75 -1.53 -15.88
N ILE A 134 -1.57 -2.05 -16.80
CA ILE A 134 -2.82 -2.73 -16.48
C ILE A 134 -2.62 -4.22 -16.72
N LEU A 135 -2.96 -5.02 -15.69
CA LEU A 135 -3.04 -6.47 -15.82
C LEU A 135 -4.18 -6.85 -16.75
N GLN A 136 -3.92 -7.71 -17.72
CA GLN A 136 -4.91 -8.18 -18.70
C GLN A 136 -5.31 -9.63 -18.45
N LYS A 137 -4.35 -10.47 -18.06
CA LYS A 137 -4.56 -11.90 -17.86
C LYS A 137 -3.56 -12.45 -16.84
N ILE A 138 -3.97 -13.45 -16.07
CA ILE A 138 -3.10 -14.27 -15.22
C ILE A 138 -3.30 -15.72 -15.57
N GLU A 139 -2.21 -16.45 -15.71
CA GLU A 139 -2.18 -17.90 -15.79
C GLU A 139 -1.42 -18.42 -14.58
N VAL A 140 -2.06 -19.29 -13.80
CA VAL A 140 -1.48 -19.87 -12.60
C VAL A 140 -1.21 -21.36 -12.84
N ASN A 141 0.00 -21.79 -12.60
CA ASN A 141 0.35 -23.20 -12.57
C ASN A 141 0.94 -23.59 -11.20
N LYS A 142 1.38 -24.84 -11.03
CA LYS A 142 1.85 -25.35 -9.73
C LYS A 142 3.13 -24.68 -9.22
N GLN A 143 3.93 -24.08 -10.08
CA GLN A 143 5.26 -23.57 -9.72
C GLN A 143 5.39 -22.07 -9.83
N TYR A 144 4.67 -21.44 -10.74
CA TYR A 144 4.71 -19.99 -10.99
C TYR A 144 3.40 -19.48 -11.57
N SER A 145 3.24 -18.20 -11.58
CA SER A 145 2.17 -17.47 -12.25
C SER A 145 2.74 -16.63 -13.38
N LYS A 146 2.06 -16.61 -14.50
CA LYS A 146 2.39 -15.81 -15.66
C LYS A 146 1.34 -14.71 -15.82
N SER A 147 1.78 -13.48 -15.71
CA SER A 147 0.92 -12.28 -15.77
C SER A 147 1.20 -11.50 -17.03
N TYR A 148 0.14 -11.18 -17.77
CA TYR A 148 0.23 -10.51 -19.07
C TYR A 148 -0.28 -9.08 -18.98
N MET A 149 0.48 -8.15 -19.55
CA MET A 149 0.18 -6.76 -19.77
C MET A 149 0.42 -6.42 -21.23
N GLN A 150 0.00 -5.24 -21.70
CA GLN A 150 0.02 -4.86 -23.12
C GLN A 150 1.36 -5.15 -23.82
N ASN A 151 2.50 -4.86 -23.17
CA ASN A 151 3.83 -5.00 -23.78
C ASN A 151 4.82 -5.76 -22.90
N LYS A 152 4.34 -6.45 -21.87
CA LYS A 152 5.16 -7.15 -20.88
C LYS A 152 4.50 -8.45 -20.44
N GLU A 153 5.36 -9.36 -20.05
CA GLU A 153 5.00 -10.60 -19.39
C GLU A 153 5.85 -10.71 -18.12
N ILE A 154 5.22 -11.05 -17.00
CA ILE A 154 5.89 -11.20 -15.72
C ILE A 154 5.65 -12.61 -15.20
N ASN A 155 6.73 -13.35 -14.99
CA ASN A 155 6.72 -14.60 -14.27
C ASN A 155 6.99 -14.33 -12.79
N SER A 156 6.14 -14.88 -11.92
CA SER A 156 6.29 -14.71 -10.48
C SER A 156 5.92 -15.97 -9.72
N ARG A 157 6.57 -16.20 -8.58
CA ARG A 157 6.23 -17.30 -7.67
C ARG A 157 4.95 -17.02 -6.89
N LEU A 158 4.69 -15.75 -6.63
CA LEU A 158 3.51 -15.27 -5.92
C LEU A 158 2.96 -14.01 -6.59
N VAL A 159 1.63 -13.93 -6.70
CA VAL A 159 0.92 -12.71 -7.10
C VAL A 159 0.09 -12.21 -5.92
N ILE A 160 0.26 -10.94 -5.56
CA ILE A 160 -0.51 -10.26 -4.51
C ILE A 160 -1.40 -9.20 -5.14
N ALA A 161 -2.71 -9.40 -5.03
CA ALA A 161 -3.71 -8.45 -5.48
C ALA A 161 -3.94 -7.37 -4.39
N ALA A 162 -3.49 -6.15 -4.63
CA ALA A 162 -3.66 -4.97 -3.77
C ALA A 162 -4.32 -3.80 -4.54
N ASP A 163 -5.09 -4.10 -5.59
CA ASP A 163 -5.68 -3.15 -6.53
C ASP A 163 -7.02 -2.55 -6.08
N GLY A 164 -7.38 -2.77 -4.80
CA GLY A 164 -8.41 -2.03 -4.07
C GLY A 164 -9.86 -2.42 -4.41
N LYS A 165 -10.79 -1.48 -4.14
CA LYS A 165 -12.25 -1.71 -4.22
C LYS A 165 -12.69 -2.18 -5.61
N ASN A 166 -12.11 -1.62 -6.65
CA ASN A 166 -12.43 -1.94 -8.05
C ASN A 166 -11.39 -2.90 -8.65
N SER A 167 -11.00 -3.91 -7.88
CA SER A 167 -10.02 -4.90 -8.27
C SER A 167 -10.35 -5.53 -9.62
N VAL A 168 -9.41 -5.44 -10.56
CA VAL A 168 -9.45 -6.17 -11.83
C VAL A 168 -8.98 -7.61 -11.58
N THR A 169 -7.98 -7.78 -10.74
CA THR A 169 -7.40 -9.09 -10.41
C THR A 169 -8.42 -10.09 -9.87
N ARG A 170 -9.42 -9.60 -9.11
CA ARG A 170 -10.50 -10.45 -8.56
C ARG A 170 -11.43 -11.01 -9.63
N LYS A 171 -11.45 -10.41 -10.82
CA LYS A 171 -12.31 -10.82 -11.94
C LYS A 171 -11.60 -11.74 -12.94
N LEU A 172 -10.30 -11.86 -12.82
CA LEU A 172 -9.44 -12.74 -13.61
C LEU A 172 -9.26 -14.10 -12.95
#